data_48a226b0dcc8d992f9ea42b8babed408
#
_entry.id   48a226b0dcc8d992f9ea42b8babed408
#
_cell.length_a   1.000
_cell.length_b   1.000
_cell.length_c   1.000
_cell.angle_alpha   90.00
_cell.angle_beta   90.00
_cell.angle_gamma   90.00
#
_symmetry.space_group_name_H-M   'P 1'
#
loop_
_entity.id
_entity.type
_entity.pdbx_description
1 polymer ?
#
loop_
_entity_poly.entity_id
_entity_poly.type
_entity_poly.pdbx_seq_one_letter_code
_entity_poly.pdbx_strand_id
1 'polypeptide(L)'
;MSATWDPDGQCWMVELWSAAATAATVLVIDRAEPTVAHAVVGMAREGDRWVATVAADLAGPADLYGFRVDGPRGGSSRFDPAKLLLDPEAAEVWFPPLHDRDGAAVRGADTIGRSPFGVLRRSAAPVVAPRGPRRAPEELVIYELHVRGATMLAPHVPAELRGTFAGLRHHVGHIAALGVTAVELMPVHQFDPAEPNYWGYMPLAWNALHHRYVAGHDADAEFAEMVAAFHDAGIEVLLDVVYNHTTEEDDEGPTYHLRGIDDTAYYVLHPDGTYRDDAGCGNVVRAAHPAAEALILGSLRRYADLGVDGFRFDLGTLLGRDLDGQVQTTSAVIDAITAFASARDLRLITEPWDLAAYQLGAAFPGHTWGQWNGKFRDDARSFLRAENGAAAQVAHRIEGSPDLFGAEPARSINFITAHDGFTLYDVVSYESKHNAANGHGGTDGTDDNRTWNCGWEGDDIPADRVGAVMDLRAQQTKNAMVLLMLSAGVPMMVAGDEFGQTQGGNNNPYNQDNTTTWLDWTRAERFAELTAFVQTLLRLRAQHAAATVLLHGVGDAPDLSWTSHSIAWQRGGLYVMMNAWWEPLQFRVQADGDWTVALSTATETGPLAGGQIKLAPRSSVVLARS
;
A
#
# COMPACT_ATOMS: atom_id res chain seq x y z
N MET A 1 10.67 18.46 11.04
CA MET A 1 10.19 19.57 10.17
C MET A 1 11.27 20.62 10.16
N SER A 2 11.79 20.94 9.00
CA SER A 2 12.92 21.87 8.85
C SER A 2 12.52 23.34 8.95
N ALA A 3 11.24 23.70 8.73
CA ALA A 3 10.72 25.04 8.96
C ALA A 3 9.76 25.01 10.18
N THR A 4 10.24 25.50 11.33
CA THR A 4 9.50 25.48 12.59
C THR A 4 9.23 26.90 13.06
N TRP A 5 7.95 27.20 13.38
CA TRP A 5 7.55 28.49 13.92
C TRP A 5 7.97 28.64 15.40
N ASP A 6 8.69 29.70 15.70
CA ASP A 6 8.98 30.16 17.07
C ASP A 6 8.05 31.33 17.41
N PRO A 7 7.03 31.13 18.28
CA PRO A 7 6.10 32.18 18.63
C PRO A 7 6.73 33.27 19.51
N ASP A 8 7.77 32.96 20.32
CA ASP A 8 8.44 33.92 21.17
C ASP A 8 9.38 34.84 20.35
N GLY A 9 10.10 34.25 19.38
CA GLY A 9 10.96 34.96 18.44
C GLY A 9 10.21 35.61 17.29
N GLN A 10 8.91 35.31 17.09
CA GLN A 10 8.13 35.72 15.92
C GLN A 10 8.87 35.46 14.60
N CYS A 11 9.38 34.23 14.44
CA CYS A 11 10.16 33.83 13.28
C CYS A 11 10.00 32.35 12.96
N TRP A 12 10.40 31.95 11.75
CA TRP A 12 10.61 30.54 11.40
C TRP A 12 12.09 30.21 11.52
N MET A 13 12.39 29.14 12.26
CA MET A 13 13.69 28.48 12.24
C MET A 13 13.68 27.51 11.05
N VAL A 14 14.60 27.70 10.10
CA VAL A 14 14.67 26.89 8.87
C VAL A 14 16.00 26.17 8.84
N GLU A 15 15.95 24.85 8.69
CA GLU A 15 17.11 23.96 8.60
C GLU A 15 17.16 23.25 7.25
N LEU A 16 18.37 22.93 6.78
CA LEU A 16 18.64 22.06 5.66
C LEU A 16 19.90 21.24 5.93
N TRP A 17 19.90 19.96 5.61
CA TRP A 17 21.08 19.12 5.73
C TRP A 17 21.79 18.98 4.38
N SER A 18 23.07 19.30 4.32
CA SER A 18 23.97 19.02 3.20
C SER A 18 25.41 19.11 3.65
N ALA A 19 26.13 18.01 3.56
CA ALA A 19 27.57 17.98 3.88
C ALA A 19 28.43 18.60 2.76
N ALA A 20 28.02 18.42 1.52
CA ALA A 20 28.79 18.83 0.36
C ALA A 20 28.50 20.26 -0.13
N ALA A 21 27.39 20.87 0.27
CA ALA A 21 27.07 22.25 -0.12
C ALA A 21 28.14 23.27 0.37
N THR A 22 28.39 24.29 -0.45
CA THR A 22 29.28 25.40 -0.13
C THR A 22 28.54 26.69 0.16
N ALA A 23 27.27 26.80 -0.27
CA ALA A 23 26.36 27.89 0.05
C ALA A 23 24.93 27.42 -0.01
N ALA A 24 24.09 27.96 0.88
CA ALA A 24 22.65 27.74 0.86
C ALA A 24 21.90 29.04 1.21
N THR A 25 20.74 29.23 0.59
CA THR A 25 19.85 30.36 0.84
C THR A 25 18.42 29.90 0.92
N VAL A 26 17.62 30.52 1.82
CA VAL A 26 16.16 30.41 1.83
C VAL A 26 15.59 31.55 0.99
N LEU A 27 14.69 31.22 0.08
CA LEU A 27 13.89 32.19 -0.63
C LEU A 27 12.49 32.16 -0.02
N VAL A 28 11.97 33.33 0.34
CA VAL A 28 10.58 33.52 0.79
C VAL A 28 9.80 34.13 -0.35
N ILE A 29 8.64 33.59 -0.69
CA ILE A 29 7.92 33.88 -1.91
C ILE A 29 6.45 34.18 -1.57
N ASP A 30 5.89 35.23 -2.21
CA ASP A 30 4.48 35.55 -2.16
C ASP A 30 3.71 34.73 -3.21
N ARG A 31 2.60 34.11 -2.82
CA ARG A 31 1.71 33.37 -3.76
C ARG A 31 1.18 34.24 -4.91
N ALA A 32 1.03 35.55 -4.67
CA ALA A 32 0.57 36.48 -5.70
C ALA A 32 1.62 36.75 -6.78
N GLU A 33 2.92 36.64 -6.44
CA GLU A 33 4.03 36.87 -7.37
C GLU A 33 5.09 35.74 -7.28
N PRO A 34 4.75 34.48 -7.60
CA PRO A 34 5.59 33.32 -7.33
C PRO A 34 6.89 33.26 -8.14
N THR A 35 7.04 34.12 -9.13
CA THR A 35 8.25 34.19 -10.00
C THR A 35 9.35 35.09 -9.46
N VAL A 36 9.13 35.77 -8.32
CA VAL A 36 10.07 36.70 -7.72
C VAL A 36 10.21 36.39 -6.22
N ALA A 37 11.44 36.34 -5.72
CA ALA A 37 11.66 36.22 -4.28
C ALA A 37 11.23 37.50 -3.58
N HIS A 38 10.33 37.40 -2.62
CA HIS A 38 9.95 38.49 -1.70
C HIS A 38 11.11 38.82 -0.76
N ALA A 39 11.78 37.76 -0.25
CA ALA A 39 13.00 37.92 0.54
C ALA A 39 13.99 36.77 0.24
N VAL A 40 15.28 37.05 0.44
CA VAL A 40 16.37 36.08 0.32
C VAL A 40 17.19 36.11 1.61
N VAL A 41 17.29 34.98 2.31
CA VAL A 41 18.00 34.85 3.57
C VAL A 41 19.15 33.87 3.41
N GLY A 42 20.40 34.32 3.63
CA GLY A 42 21.58 33.45 3.65
C GLY A 42 21.51 32.49 4.84
N MET A 43 21.87 31.23 4.61
CA MET A 43 21.94 30.22 5.67
C MET A 43 23.36 30.13 6.25
N ALA A 44 23.48 30.02 7.56
CA ALA A 44 24.74 29.77 8.26
C ALA A 44 25.00 28.26 8.31
N ARG A 45 26.26 27.85 8.10
CA ARG A 45 26.66 26.45 8.21
C ARG A 45 27.03 26.08 9.63
N GLU A 46 26.38 25.04 10.17
CA GLU A 46 26.66 24.44 11.48
C GLU A 46 26.95 22.93 11.31
N GLY A 47 28.21 22.59 11.08
CA GLY A 47 28.62 21.24 10.68
C GLY A 47 28.10 20.90 9.28
N ASP A 48 27.26 19.88 9.18
CA ASP A 48 26.60 19.48 7.91
C ASP A 48 25.19 20.05 7.79
N ARG A 49 24.74 20.85 8.75
CA ARG A 49 23.47 21.56 8.72
C ARG A 49 23.66 23.01 8.29
N TRP A 50 22.66 23.51 7.60
CA TRP A 50 22.51 24.90 7.20
C TRP A 50 21.27 25.43 7.90
N VAL A 51 21.42 26.57 8.60
CA VAL A 51 20.35 27.14 9.43
C VAL A 51 20.10 28.61 9.05
N ALA A 52 18.84 29.02 9.10
CA ALA A 52 18.45 30.41 8.94
C ALA A 52 17.26 30.74 9.82
N THR A 53 17.14 32.03 10.16
CA THR A 53 15.96 32.59 10.84
C THR A 53 15.24 33.50 9.87
N VAL A 54 13.97 33.22 9.60
CA VAL A 54 13.09 34.04 8.76
C VAL A 54 12.12 34.78 9.68
N ALA A 55 12.36 36.08 9.91
CA ALA A 55 11.50 36.89 10.76
C ALA A 55 10.13 37.11 10.12
N ALA A 56 9.06 37.17 10.93
CA ALA A 56 7.70 37.31 10.44
C ALA A 56 7.44 38.63 9.69
N ASP A 57 8.10 39.71 10.11
CA ASP A 57 8.04 41.01 9.44
C ASP A 57 8.76 41.00 8.09
N LEU A 58 9.85 40.25 7.98
CA LEU A 58 10.56 40.02 6.71
C LEU A 58 9.72 39.20 5.72
N ALA A 59 9.04 38.16 6.20
CA ALA A 59 8.14 37.37 5.37
C ALA A 59 6.91 38.18 4.92
N GLY A 60 6.40 39.08 5.79
CA GLY A 60 5.22 39.90 5.47
C GLY A 60 3.99 39.02 5.12
N PRO A 61 3.40 39.24 3.93
CA PRO A 61 2.28 38.42 3.44
C PRO A 61 2.71 37.09 2.79
N ALA A 62 4.03 36.94 2.49
CA ALA A 62 4.55 35.76 1.84
C ALA A 62 4.56 34.56 2.80
N ASP A 63 4.10 33.43 2.32
CA ASP A 63 3.99 32.19 3.10
C ASP A 63 4.62 30.98 2.40
N LEU A 64 5.25 31.17 1.25
CA LEU A 64 5.97 30.13 0.53
C LEU A 64 7.47 30.24 0.75
N TYR A 65 8.15 29.10 0.69
CA TYR A 65 9.62 29.08 0.75
C TYR A 65 10.20 27.92 -0.06
N GLY A 66 11.49 28.06 -0.37
CA GLY A 66 12.32 27.04 -0.97
C GLY A 66 13.80 27.40 -0.82
N PHE A 67 14.66 26.52 -1.31
CA PHE A 67 16.09 26.68 -1.18
C PHE A 67 16.78 26.92 -2.52
N ARG A 68 17.90 27.65 -2.51
CA ARG A 68 18.95 27.55 -3.52
C ARG A 68 20.21 27.06 -2.85
N VAL A 69 20.82 26.03 -3.43
CA VAL A 69 22.01 25.38 -2.88
C VAL A 69 23.10 25.36 -3.96
N ASP A 70 24.30 25.77 -3.59
CA ASP A 70 25.49 25.67 -4.43
C ASP A 70 26.52 24.74 -3.79
N GLY A 71 27.33 24.08 -4.63
CA GLY A 71 28.31 23.11 -4.18
C GLY A 71 29.33 22.76 -5.25
N PRO A 72 30.14 21.72 -5.04
CA PRO A 72 31.14 21.28 -6.03
C PRO A 72 30.50 21.02 -7.38
N ARG A 73 31.22 21.34 -8.45
CA ARG A 73 30.81 21.13 -9.84
C ARG A 73 31.65 20.05 -10.50
N GLY A 74 30.99 19.16 -11.26
CA GLY A 74 31.63 18.07 -11.98
C GLY A 74 31.55 16.73 -11.26
N GLY A 75 31.92 15.64 -11.94
CA GLY A 75 31.70 14.28 -11.49
C GLY A 75 30.19 13.98 -11.39
N SER A 76 29.82 13.27 -10.34
CA SER A 76 28.41 12.94 -10.03
C SER A 76 27.64 14.06 -9.31
N SER A 77 28.25 15.25 -9.12
CA SER A 77 27.59 16.36 -8.41
C SER A 77 26.47 16.98 -9.24
N ARG A 78 25.28 17.11 -8.62
CA ARG A 78 24.05 17.64 -9.24
C ARG A 78 23.68 19.04 -8.73
N PHE A 79 24.52 19.69 -7.90
CA PHE A 79 24.26 21.06 -7.47
C PHE A 79 24.01 21.99 -8.65
N ASP A 80 22.93 22.74 -8.57
CA ASP A 80 22.54 23.75 -9.58
C ASP A 80 21.86 24.93 -8.88
N PRO A 81 22.59 26.04 -8.61
CA PRO A 81 22.03 27.20 -7.90
C PRO A 81 20.93 27.93 -8.67
N ALA A 82 20.68 27.59 -9.95
CA ALA A 82 19.50 28.08 -10.67
C ALA A 82 18.20 27.40 -10.24
N LYS A 83 18.28 26.20 -9.64
CA LYS A 83 17.10 25.47 -9.18
C LYS A 83 16.56 26.05 -7.87
N LEU A 84 15.26 26.26 -7.83
CA LEU A 84 14.55 26.39 -6.57
C LEU A 84 14.20 24.98 -6.07
N LEU A 85 14.67 24.65 -4.90
CA LEU A 85 14.53 23.31 -4.31
C LEU A 85 13.45 23.34 -3.21
N LEU A 86 12.58 22.36 -3.24
CA LEU A 86 11.61 22.09 -2.19
C LEU A 86 12.34 21.61 -0.93
N ASP A 87 11.84 22.00 0.22
CA ASP A 87 12.24 21.41 1.49
C ASP A 87 11.82 19.94 1.57
N PRO A 88 12.75 18.98 1.74
CA PRO A 88 12.41 17.56 1.86
C PRO A 88 11.50 17.23 3.07
N GLU A 89 11.50 18.10 4.08
CA GLU A 89 10.66 17.96 5.27
C GLU A 89 9.41 18.86 5.25
N ALA A 90 9.07 19.49 4.11
CA ALA A 90 7.89 20.33 3.98
C ALA A 90 6.62 19.55 4.39
N ALA A 91 5.86 20.11 5.34
CA ALA A 91 4.61 19.51 5.80
C ALA A 91 3.41 19.84 4.90
N GLU A 92 3.58 20.82 4.02
CA GLU A 92 2.59 21.23 3.01
C GLU A 92 3.34 21.77 1.80
N VAL A 93 2.87 21.39 0.60
CA VAL A 93 3.46 21.76 -0.67
C VAL A 93 2.45 22.55 -1.50
N TRP A 94 2.90 23.66 -2.08
CA TRP A 94 2.11 24.44 -3.02
C TRP A 94 2.75 24.42 -4.42
N PHE A 95 1.91 24.19 -5.44
CA PHE A 95 2.34 24.18 -6.83
C PHE A 95 1.95 25.49 -7.51
N PRO A 96 2.90 26.20 -8.15
CA PRO A 96 2.61 27.42 -8.86
C PRO A 96 1.78 27.15 -10.13
N PRO A 97 0.99 28.13 -10.61
CA PRO A 97 0.21 27.96 -11.85
C PRO A 97 1.07 27.66 -13.10
N LEU A 98 2.36 28.02 -13.07
CA LEU A 98 3.34 27.74 -14.13
C LEU A 98 4.24 26.55 -13.78
N HIS A 99 3.76 25.64 -12.93
CA HIS A 99 4.54 24.43 -12.59
C HIS A 99 4.99 23.70 -13.86
N ASP A 100 6.29 23.39 -13.93
CA ASP A 100 6.95 22.89 -15.14
C ASP A 100 7.99 21.82 -14.77
N ARG A 101 7.54 20.56 -14.87
CA ARG A 101 8.38 19.39 -14.59
C ARG A 101 9.55 19.29 -15.54
N ASP A 102 9.33 19.50 -16.84
CA ASP A 102 10.37 19.41 -17.87
C ASP A 102 11.42 20.51 -17.69
N GLY A 103 10.99 21.73 -17.36
CA GLY A 103 11.90 22.83 -17.03
C GLY A 103 12.74 22.55 -15.77
N ALA A 104 12.24 21.78 -14.83
CA ALA A 104 13.01 21.38 -13.65
C ALA A 104 14.11 20.36 -13.98
N ALA A 105 13.98 19.59 -15.05
CA ALA A 105 15.01 18.67 -15.55
C ALA A 105 16.17 19.39 -16.26
N VAL A 106 15.93 20.58 -16.84
CA VAL A 106 16.96 21.30 -17.63
C VAL A 106 17.98 21.96 -16.70
N ARG A 107 19.23 21.51 -16.75
CA ARG A 107 20.34 22.09 -15.96
C ARG A 107 20.58 23.57 -16.29
N GLY A 108 20.77 24.40 -15.27
CA GLY A 108 20.98 25.83 -15.39
C GLY A 108 19.73 26.67 -15.68
N ALA A 109 18.58 26.04 -15.90
CA ALA A 109 17.29 26.74 -16.00
C ALA A 109 16.83 27.23 -14.62
N ASP A 110 16.48 28.52 -14.52
CA ASP A 110 15.87 29.07 -13.31
C ASP A 110 14.44 28.52 -13.16
N THR A 111 14.16 27.91 -12.01
CA THR A 111 12.87 27.28 -11.73
C THR A 111 12.01 28.04 -10.72
N ILE A 112 12.38 29.28 -10.35
CA ILE A 112 11.51 30.11 -9.49
C ILE A 112 10.15 30.34 -10.16
N GLY A 113 9.05 30.10 -9.43
CA GLY A 113 7.69 30.16 -9.97
C GLY A 113 7.28 28.98 -10.86
N ARG A 114 8.16 27.96 -11.02
CA ARG A 114 7.91 26.74 -11.81
C ARG A 114 8.08 25.45 -11.01
N SER A 115 8.93 25.47 -9.96
CA SER A 115 9.08 24.35 -9.01
C SER A 115 8.06 24.42 -7.90
N PRO A 116 7.77 23.29 -7.21
CA PRO A 116 6.95 23.29 -6.00
C PRO A 116 7.63 24.06 -4.86
N PHE A 117 6.82 24.59 -3.95
CA PHE A 117 7.26 25.34 -2.77
C PHE A 117 6.78 24.68 -1.50
N GLY A 118 7.56 24.75 -0.42
CA GLY A 118 7.09 24.52 0.92
C GLY A 118 6.23 25.68 1.43
N VAL A 119 5.31 25.40 2.34
CA VAL A 119 4.45 26.41 2.98
C VAL A 119 4.94 26.69 4.40
N LEU A 120 5.20 27.97 4.73
CA LEU A 120 5.52 28.41 6.09
C LEU A 120 4.26 28.39 6.97
N ARG A 121 4.17 27.41 7.85
CA ARG A 121 3.01 27.23 8.73
C ARG A 121 3.28 27.84 10.10
N ARG A 122 2.25 28.47 10.70
CA ARG A 122 2.26 28.96 12.10
C ARG A 122 1.49 28.04 13.03
N SER A 123 1.01 26.90 12.54
CA SER A 123 0.12 26.00 13.28
C SER A 123 0.86 25.25 14.39
N ALA A 124 0.18 25.05 15.50
CA ALA A 124 0.55 24.05 16.50
C ALA A 124 0.37 22.63 15.92
N ALA A 125 1.06 21.66 16.52
CA ALA A 125 0.88 20.26 16.13
C ALA A 125 -0.60 19.86 16.19
N PRO A 126 -1.07 19.04 15.25
CA PRO A 126 -2.46 18.57 15.24
C PRO A 126 -2.79 17.79 16.50
N VAL A 127 -4.05 17.84 16.90
CA VAL A 127 -4.55 17.02 18.00
C VAL A 127 -4.46 15.55 17.57
N VAL A 128 -3.59 14.80 18.23
CA VAL A 128 -3.44 13.36 17.99
C VAL A 128 -4.71 12.65 18.46
N ALA A 129 -5.34 11.89 17.57
CA ALA A 129 -6.48 11.06 17.94
C ALA A 129 -6.03 9.99 18.95
N PRO A 130 -6.81 9.74 20.03
CA PRO A 130 -6.54 8.62 20.92
C PRO A 130 -6.56 7.32 20.13
N ARG A 131 -5.54 6.48 20.33
CA ARG A 131 -5.54 5.14 19.75
C ARG A 131 -6.57 4.27 20.43
N GLY A 132 -7.26 3.47 19.65
CA GLY A 132 -8.09 2.40 20.17
C GLY A 132 -7.24 1.26 20.77
N PRO A 133 -7.86 0.28 21.47
CA PRO A 133 -7.15 -0.91 21.94
C PRO A 133 -6.59 -1.67 20.73
N ARG A 134 -5.27 -1.95 20.77
CA ARG A 134 -4.59 -2.67 19.73
C ARG A 134 -5.00 -4.14 19.70
N ARG A 135 -5.32 -4.64 18.53
CA ARG A 135 -5.69 -6.05 18.32
C ARG A 135 -4.46 -6.95 18.30
N ALA A 136 -4.65 -8.22 18.67
CA ALA A 136 -3.63 -9.24 18.43
C ALA A 136 -3.42 -9.41 16.91
N PRO A 137 -2.19 -9.70 16.44
CA PRO A 137 -1.91 -9.80 15.01
C PRO A 137 -2.81 -10.79 14.25
N GLU A 138 -3.16 -11.91 14.87
CA GLU A 138 -4.04 -12.95 14.32
C GLU A 138 -5.50 -12.51 14.15
N GLU A 139 -5.92 -11.44 14.85
CA GLU A 139 -7.26 -10.84 14.74
C GLU A 139 -7.36 -9.84 13.59
N LEU A 140 -6.23 -9.48 12.99
CA LEU A 140 -6.23 -8.55 11.88
C LEU A 140 -6.89 -9.15 10.64
N VAL A 141 -7.65 -8.28 9.97
CA VAL A 141 -8.12 -8.41 8.60
C VAL A 141 -7.88 -7.06 7.95
N ILE A 142 -6.97 -7.03 6.99
CA ILE A 142 -6.55 -5.79 6.32
C ILE A 142 -7.43 -5.54 5.09
N TYR A 143 -7.82 -4.30 4.90
CA TYR A 143 -8.57 -3.81 3.74
C TYR A 143 -7.75 -2.71 3.07
N GLU A 144 -7.09 -3.05 1.97
CA GLU A 144 -6.28 -2.14 1.18
C GLU A 144 -7.19 -1.22 0.36
N LEU A 145 -6.99 0.10 0.44
CA LEU A 145 -7.83 1.03 -0.29
C LEU A 145 -7.09 2.32 -0.71
N HIS A 146 -7.53 2.88 -1.83
CA HIS A 146 -7.10 4.19 -2.31
C HIS A 146 -8.07 5.28 -1.86
N VAL A 147 -7.56 6.32 -1.17
CA VAL A 147 -8.39 7.40 -0.59
C VAL A 147 -9.35 8.00 -1.62
N ARG A 148 -8.84 8.33 -2.81
CA ARG A 148 -9.65 8.96 -3.85
C ARG A 148 -10.61 7.96 -4.50
N GLY A 149 -10.10 6.81 -4.93
CA GLY A 149 -10.89 5.81 -5.65
C GLY A 149 -12.06 5.26 -4.87
N ALA A 150 -11.93 5.17 -3.55
CA ALA A 150 -12.96 4.60 -2.68
C ALA A 150 -14.29 5.38 -2.74
N THR A 151 -14.26 6.70 -2.94
CA THR A 151 -15.45 7.53 -2.77
C THR A 151 -15.86 8.33 -4.01
N MET A 152 -15.07 8.35 -5.09
CA MET A 152 -15.37 9.16 -6.28
C MET A 152 -16.75 8.88 -6.89
N LEU A 153 -17.19 7.63 -6.90
CA LEU A 153 -18.50 7.22 -7.41
C LEU A 153 -19.49 6.85 -6.29
N ALA A 154 -19.14 7.08 -5.01
CA ALA A 154 -19.96 6.71 -3.88
C ALA A 154 -21.22 7.62 -3.77
N PRO A 155 -22.44 7.10 -3.97
CA PRO A 155 -23.64 7.93 -3.98
C PRO A 155 -24.02 8.48 -2.60
N HIS A 156 -23.57 7.83 -1.53
CA HIS A 156 -23.82 8.22 -0.13
C HIS A 156 -22.83 9.29 0.38
N VAL A 157 -21.79 9.64 -0.40
CA VAL A 157 -20.82 10.67 -0.05
C VAL A 157 -21.18 11.98 -0.75
N PRO A 158 -21.26 13.13 -0.03
CA PRO A 158 -21.48 14.45 -0.66
C PRO A 158 -20.47 14.69 -1.79
N ALA A 159 -20.94 15.23 -2.91
CA ALA A 159 -20.13 15.31 -4.13
C ALA A 159 -18.83 16.12 -3.93
N GLU A 160 -18.89 17.17 -3.12
CA GLU A 160 -17.77 18.05 -2.77
C GLU A 160 -16.71 17.40 -1.87
N LEU A 161 -17.06 16.28 -1.20
CA LEU A 161 -16.15 15.53 -0.33
C LEU A 161 -15.57 14.28 -0.99
N ARG A 162 -16.08 13.90 -2.17
CA ARG A 162 -15.63 12.69 -2.85
C ARG A 162 -14.15 12.75 -3.20
N GLY A 163 -13.45 11.65 -2.97
CA GLY A 163 -12.02 11.53 -3.24
C GLY A 163 -11.12 12.17 -2.20
N THR A 164 -11.64 12.52 -1.01
CA THR A 164 -10.89 13.19 0.07
C THR A 164 -10.93 12.40 1.37
N PHE A 165 -10.08 12.78 2.34
CA PHE A 165 -10.10 12.22 3.70
C PHE A 165 -11.45 12.44 4.38
N ALA A 166 -12.05 13.63 4.21
CA ALA A 166 -13.38 13.93 4.72
C ALA A 166 -14.45 13.04 4.08
N GLY A 167 -14.35 12.76 2.77
CA GLY A 167 -15.23 11.84 2.06
C GLY A 167 -15.09 10.40 2.56
N LEU A 168 -13.88 9.96 2.84
CA LEU A 168 -13.63 8.60 3.34
C LEU A 168 -14.26 8.34 4.70
N ARG A 169 -14.42 9.35 5.56
CA ARG A 169 -15.16 9.23 6.83
C ARG A 169 -16.60 8.74 6.65
N HIS A 170 -17.26 9.10 5.55
CA HIS A 170 -18.60 8.61 5.22
C HIS A 170 -18.62 7.13 4.82
N HIS A 171 -17.44 6.56 4.54
CA HIS A 171 -17.30 5.18 4.10
C HIS A 171 -16.95 4.20 5.24
N VAL A 172 -16.51 4.70 6.39
CA VAL A 172 -16.12 3.90 7.57
C VAL A 172 -17.20 2.89 7.98
N GLY A 173 -18.48 3.28 7.92
CA GLY A 173 -19.60 2.40 8.28
C GLY A 173 -19.72 1.15 7.39
N HIS A 174 -19.42 1.25 6.10
CA HIS A 174 -19.38 0.09 5.18
C HIS A 174 -18.26 -0.87 5.58
N ILE A 175 -17.05 -0.35 5.76
CA ILE A 175 -15.86 -1.14 6.11
C ILE A 175 -16.05 -1.85 7.46
N ALA A 176 -16.59 -1.14 8.46
CA ALA A 176 -16.90 -1.71 9.76
C ALA A 176 -17.95 -2.84 9.66
N ALA A 177 -18.99 -2.66 8.83
CA ALA A 177 -20.03 -3.66 8.62
C ALA A 177 -19.52 -4.94 7.95
N LEU A 178 -18.42 -4.88 7.19
CA LEU A 178 -17.75 -6.07 6.64
C LEU A 178 -17.14 -6.94 7.75
N GLY A 179 -16.67 -6.33 8.83
CA GLY A 179 -15.90 -7.00 9.88
C GLY A 179 -14.38 -6.89 9.69
N VAL A 180 -13.93 -5.94 8.87
CA VAL A 180 -12.51 -5.55 8.71
C VAL A 180 -12.00 -4.90 9.99
N THR A 181 -10.75 -5.11 10.33
CA THR A 181 -10.15 -4.64 11.57
C THR A 181 -8.97 -3.68 11.38
N ALA A 182 -8.47 -3.57 10.16
CA ALA A 182 -7.48 -2.58 9.77
C ALA A 182 -7.72 -2.13 8.33
N VAL A 183 -7.54 -0.84 8.05
CA VAL A 183 -7.40 -0.33 6.69
C VAL A 183 -5.93 -0.09 6.39
N GLU A 184 -5.49 -0.44 5.17
CA GLU A 184 -4.19 -0.06 4.63
C GLU A 184 -4.43 0.97 3.53
N LEU A 185 -4.09 2.22 3.81
CA LEU A 185 -4.25 3.31 2.85
C LEU A 185 -3.08 3.28 1.88
N MET A 186 -3.35 3.18 0.58
CA MET A 186 -2.35 3.43 -0.47
C MET A 186 -1.72 4.82 -0.27
N PRO A 187 -0.54 5.12 -0.87
CA PRO A 187 0.25 6.29 -0.51
C PRO A 187 -0.53 7.60 -0.48
N VAL A 188 -0.39 8.34 0.62
CA VAL A 188 -1.00 9.65 0.82
C VAL A 188 0.00 10.79 0.73
N HIS A 189 1.27 10.48 0.50
CA HIS A 189 2.33 11.45 0.30
C HIS A 189 2.05 12.35 -0.91
N GLN A 190 2.49 13.61 -0.82
CA GLN A 190 2.39 14.49 -1.98
C GLN A 190 3.27 13.99 -3.12
N PHE A 191 2.67 13.75 -4.28
CA PHE A 191 3.35 13.49 -5.54
C PHE A 191 3.16 14.65 -6.53
N ASP A 192 3.93 14.66 -7.63
CA ASP A 192 3.86 15.71 -8.64
C ASP A 192 2.53 15.62 -9.43
N PRO A 193 1.70 16.67 -9.44
CA PRO A 193 0.43 16.65 -10.16
C PRO A 193 0.59 16.64 -11.69
N ALA A 194 1.78 16.96 -12.21
CA ALA A 194 2.10 16.89 -13.64
C ALA A 194 2.45 15.46 -14.10
N GLU A 195 2.74 14.58 -13.16
CA GLU A 195 3.05 13.18 -13.44
C GLU A 195 1.76 12.33 -13.42
N PRO A 196 1.52 11.49 -14.44
CA PRO A 196 0.39 10.57 -14.43
C PRO A 196 0.62 9.43 -13.41
N ASN A 197 0.27 9.69 -12.15
CA ASN A 197 0.48 8.80 -11.02
C ASN A 197 -0.74 8.84 -10.09
N TYR A 198 -1.72 7.98 -10.37
CA TYR A 198 -2.92 7.89 -9.55
C TYR A 198 -2.67 7.15 -8.23
N TRP A 199 -1.89 6.07 -8.25
CA TRP A 199 -1.65 5.27 -7.05
C TRP A 199 -0.84 5.99 -5.96
N GLY A 200 0.05 6.93 -6.34
CA GLY A 200 0.86 7.69 -5.39
C GLY A 200 2.27 7.15 -5.14
N TYR A 201 2.72 6.15 -5.88
CA TYR A 201 4.04 5.53 -5.68
C TYR A 201 5.22 6.31 -6.29
N MET A 202 5.06 7.60 -6.60
CA MET A 202 6.15 8.49 -7.01
C MET A 202 6.19 9.73 -6.08
N PRO A 203 6.64 9.58 -4.83
CA PRO A 203 6.53 10.63 -3.84
C PRO A 203 7.48 11.80 -4.13
N LEU A 204 6.94 13.02 -3.98
CA LEU A 204 7.68 14.27 -4.00
C LEU A 204 8.05 14.74 -2.59
N ALA A 205 7.12 14.64 -1.64
CA ALA A 205 7.33 15.12 -0.29
C ALA A 205 6.74 14.13 0.73
N TRP A 206 7.62 13.49 1.49
CA TRP A 206 7.23 12.44 2.45
C TRP A 206 6.44 12.96 3.65
N ASN A 207 6.56 14.24 3.99
CA ASN A 207 5.85 14.83 5.12
C ASN A 207 4.54 15.54 4.73
N ALA A 208 4.33 15.82 3.45
CA ALA A 208 3.12 16.50 2.99
C ALA A 208 2.05 15.50 2.57
N LEU A 209 0.82 15.73 3.02
CA LEU A 209 -0.36 15.02 2.52
C LEU A 209 -0.72 15.52 1.12
N HIS A 210 -1.16 14.60 0.25
CA HIS A 210 -1.49 14.94 -1.13
C HIS A 210 -2.71 15.89 -1.19
N HIS A 211 -2.52 17.06 -1.81
CA HIS A 211 -3.50 18.14 -1.81
C HIS A 211 -4.87 17.78 -2.38
N ARG A 212 -4.94 16.80 -3.32
CA ARG A 212 -6.24 16.33 -3.88
C ARG A 212 -7.04 15.46 -2.91
N TYR A 213 -6.45 15.03 -1.79
CA TYR A 213 -7.15 14.24 -0.77
C TYR A 213 -7.70 15.12 0.35
N VAL A 214 -7.61 16.43 0.21
CA VAL A 214 -8.05 17.44 1.20
C VAL A 214 -9.24 18.21 0.65
N ALA A 215 -10.34 18.28 1.40
CA ALA A 215 -11.53 19.02 1.02
C ALA A 215 -11.49 20.49 1.48
N GLY A 216 -10.86 20.75 2.62
CA GLY A 216 -10.76 22.09 3.25
C GLY A 216 -9.39 22.72 3.10
N HIS A 217 -8.90 23.31 4.18
CA HIS A 217 -7.64 24.06 4.20
C HIS A 217 -6.60 23.49 5.15
N ASP A 218 -6.96 22.54 6.02
CA ASP A 218 -6.05 21.92 6.97
C ASP A 218 -5.97 20.41 6.73
N ALA A 219 -4.96 20.02 5.96
CA ALA A 219 -4.74 18.62 5.58
C ALA A 219 -4.51 17.72 6.80
N ASP A 220 -3.76 18.20 7.79
CA ASP A 220 -3.45 17.45 9.01
C ASP A 220 -4.69 17.20 9.85
N ALA A 221 -5.54 18.21 9.99
CA ALA A 221 -6.78 18.08 10.74
C ALA A 221 -7.75 17.10 10.05
N GLU A 222 -7.94 17.21 8.72
CA GLU A 222 -8.81 16.30 7.98
C GLU A 222 -8.32 14.85 8.03
N PHE A 223 -7.00 14.64 7.90
CA PHE A 223 -6.40 13.32 8.02
C PHE A 223 -6.58 12.74 9.42
N ALA A 224 -6.27 13.51 10.46
CA ALA A 224 -6.44 13.08 11.86
C ALA A 224 -7.91 12.78 12.20
N GLU A 225 -8.86 13.55 11.69
CA GLU A 225 -10.29 13.29 11.85
C GLU A 225 -10.75 12.02 11.13
N MET A 226 -10.19 11.71 9.97
CA MET A 226 -10.43 10.44 9.27
C MET A 226 -9.89 9.27 10.09
N VAL A 227 -8.65 9.35 10.57
CA VAL A 227 -8.05 8.33 11.46
C VAL A 227 -8.92 8.12 12.70
N ALA A 228 -9.36 9.19 13.36
CA ALA A 228 -10.24 9.12 14.52
C ALA A 228 -11.56 8.39 14.22
N ALA A 229 -12.15 8.64 13.05
CA ALA A 229 -13.39 7.98 12.64
C ALA A 229 -13.20 6.46 12.46
N PHE A 230 -12.07 6.00 11.94
CA PHE A 230 -11.73 4.58 11.87
C PHE A 230 -11.51 3.99 13.27
N HIS A 231 -10.79 4.71 14.16
CA HIS A 231 -10.59 4.28 15.54
C HIS A 231 -11.89 4.15 16.32
N ASP A 232 -12.83 5.07 16.16
CA ASP A 232 -14.16 5.03 16.78
C ASP A 232 -14.96 3.80 16.31
N ALA A 233 -14.70 3.31 15.10
CA ALA A 233 -15.27 2.07 14.58
C ALA A 233 -14.45 0.82 14.97
N GLY A 234 -13.37 0.95 15.73
CA GLY A 234 -12.50 -0.14 16.16
C GLY A 234 -11.58 -0.67 15.06
N ILE A 235 -11.27 0.14 14.06
CA ILE A 235 -10.43 -0.19 12.90
C ILE A 235 -9.09 0.54 13.03
N GLU A 236 -7.97 -0.19 12.93
CA GLU A 236 -6.62 0.37 12.86
C GLU A 236 -6.36 0.99 11.48
N VAL A 237 -5.54 2.03 11.43
CA VAL A 237 -5.14 2.68 10.17
C VAL A 237 -3.66 2.42 9.91
N LEU A 238 -3.38 1.69 8.84
CA LEU A 238 -2.04 1.45 8.32
C LEU A 238 -1.81 2.36 7.11
N LEU A 239 -0.59 2.82 6.96
CA LEU A 239 -0.21 3.71 5.86
C LEU A 239 0.85 3.04 4.99
N ASP A 240 0.59 2.94 3.70
CA ASP A 240 1.58 2.54 2.71
C ASP A 240 2.56 3.70 2.46
N VAL A 241 3.85 3.43 2.64
CA VAL A 241 4.91 4.45 2.60
C VAL A 241 6.00 4.07 1.60
N VAL A 242 6.35 5.04 0.76
CA VAL A 242 7.33 4.90 -0.30
C VAL A 242 8.58 5.71 0.05
N TYR A 243 9.59 5.05 0.60
CA TYR A 243 10.86 5.68 0.96
C TYR A 243 12.04 5.15 0.14
N ASN A 244 11.77 4.23 -0.78
CA ASN A 244 12.78 3.56 -1.57
C ASN A 244 13.22 4.35 -2.81
N HIS A 245 12.38 5.28 -3.31
CA HIS A 245 12.65 6.14 -4.45
C HIS A 245 11.86 7.46 -4.36
N THR A 246 12.08 8.37 -5.30
CA THR A 246 11.37 9.65 -5.41
C THR A 246 11.03 9.99 -6.86
N THR A 247 10.10 10.95 -7.05
CA THR A 247 9.70 11.50 -8.34
C THR A 247 10.82 12.20 -9.11
N GLU A 248 12.03 12.32 -8.55
CA GLU A 248 13.18 12.88 -9.26
C GLU A 248 13.72 11.94 -10.37
N GLU A 249 13.26 10.67 -10.42
CA GLU A 249 13.60 9.68 -11.45
C GLU A 249 15.12 9.52 -11.68
N ASP A 250 15.53 9.23 -12.91
CA ASP A 250 16.92 9.05 -13.31
C ASP A 250 17.65 10.37 -13.65
N ASP A 251 18.75 10.29 -14.37
CA ASP A 251 19.58 11.44 -14.79
C ASP A 251 18.84 12.49 -15.60
N GLU A 252 17.77 12.12 -16.29
CA GLU A 252 16.95 12.99 -17.13
C GLU A 252 15.75 13.57 -16.37
N GLY A 253 15.49 13.09 -15.14
CA GLY A 253 14.38 13.53 -14.31
C GLY A 253 14.56 14.92 -13.69
N PRO A 254 13.51 15.47 -13.06
CA PRO A 254 13.52 16.81 -12.49
C PRO A 254 14.44 16.92 -11.28
N THR A 255 14.97 18.12 -11.03
CA THR A 255 15.67 18.48 -9.81
C THR A 255 14.75 19.31 -8.94
N TYR A 256 14.11 18.65 -7.96
CA TYR A 256 13.13 19.27 -7.08
C TYR A 256 13.63 19.48 -5.64
N HIS A 257 14.43 18.55 -5.11
CA HIS A 257 14.86 18.56 -3.72
C HIS A 257 16.19 17.81 -3.48
N LEU A 258 16.17 16.52 -3.15
CA LEU A 258 17.31 15.73 -2.65
C LEU A 258 18.49 15.74 -3.62
N ARG A 259 18.24 15.64 -4.92
CA ARG A 259 19.24 15.70 -5.98
C ARG A 259 20.01 17.02 -5.96
N GLY A 260 19.30 18.14 -5.83
CA GLY A 260 19.92 19.46 -5.81
C GLY A 260 20.51 19.86 -4.46
N ILE A 261 20.16 19.17 -3.37
CA ILE A 261 20.62 19.45 -2.02
C ILE A 261 21.94 18.73 -1.72
N ASP A 262 22.00 17.42 -1.94
CA ASP A 262 23.22 16.60 -1.77
C ASP A 262 23.01 15.21 -2.40
N ASP A 263 23.11 15.13 -3.70
CA ASP A 263 22.78 13.95 -4.51
C ASP A 263 23.42 12.67 -3.97
N THR A 264 24.72 12.71 -3.70
CA THR A 264 25.51 11.57 -3.26
C THR A 264 25.18 11.09 -1.83
N ALA A 265 24.55 11.92 -1.04
CA ALA A 265 24.09 11.54 0.30
C ALA A 265 22.73 10.82 0.25
N TYR A 266 21.87 11.23 -0.67
CA TYR A 266 20.48 10.76 -0.69
C TYR A 266 20.20 9.66 -1.70
N TYR A 267 21.00 9.49 -2.74
CA TYR A 267 20.79 8.47 -3.77
C TYR A 267 21.95 7.48 -3.89
N VAL A 268 21.61 6.25 -4.24
CA VAL A 268 22.60 5.22 -4.58
C VAL A 268 22.99 5.38 -6.03
N LEU A 269 24.28 5.68 -6.26
CA LEU A 269 24.84 5.93 -7.59
C LEU A 269 25.78 4.81 -8.01
N HIS A 270 25.86 4.56 -9.31
CA HIS A 270 26.93 3.78 -9.92
C HIS A 270 28.26 4.56 -9.91
N PRO A 271 29.41 3.90 -10.09
CA PRO A 271 30.72 4.57 -10.12
C PRO A 271 30.87 5.64 -11.20
N ASP A 272 30.08 5.58 -12.27
CA ASP A 272 30.03 6.57 -13.34
C ASP A 272 29.11 7.77 -13.03
N GLY A 273 28.41 7.73 -11.89
CA GLY A 273 27.52 8.78 -11.39
C GLY A 273 26.08 8.67 -11.89
N THR A 274 25.72 7.62 -12.61
CA THR A 274 24.32 7.32 -12.96
C THR A 274 23.57 6.71 -11.78
N TYR A 275 22.22 6.83 -11.75
CA TYR A 275 21.41 6.30 -10.67
C TYR A 275 21.25 4.78 -10.76
N ARG A 276 21.25 4.10 -9.60
CA ARG A 276 20.73 2.73 -9.54
C ARG A 276 19.22 2.77 -9.65
N ASP A 277 18.67 1.75 -10.34
CA ASP A 277 17.23 1.63 -10.57
C ASP A 277 16.69 0.23 -10.23
N ASP A 278 16.99 -0.24 -9.02
CA ASP A 278 16.42 -1.50 -8.52
C ASP A 278 14.93 -1.34 -8.10
N ALA A 279 14.44 -0.10 -8.06
CA ALA A 279 13.02 0.22 -7.84
C ALA A 279 12.19 0.16 -9.13
N GLY A 280 12.81 0.31 -10.31
CA GLY A 280 12.10 0.46 -11.58
C GLY A 280 11.48 1.84 -11.79
N CYS A 281 11.91 2.83 -10.98
CA CYS A 281 11.38 4.21 -10.95
C CYS A 281 12.49 5.26 -11.18
N GLY A 282 13.63 4.83 -11.69
CA GLY A 282 14.74 5.69 -12.09
C GLY A 282 15.78 5.98 -11.01
N ASN A 283 15.47 5.82 -9.71
CA ASN A 283 16.42 6.02 -8.62
C ASN A 283 16.17 5.10 -7.43
N VAL A 284 17.17 4.99 -6.56
CA VAL A 284 17.08 4.33 -5.25
C VAL A 284 17.59 5.29 -4.18
N VAL A 285 16.77 5.54 -3.16
CA VAL A 285 17.17 6.34 -2.00
C VAL A 285 18.22 5.57 -1.19
N ARG A 286 19.30 6.27 -0.82
CA ARG A 286 20.38 5.75 0.02
C ARG A 286 19.97 5.72 1.50
N ALA A 287 18.99 4.89 1.84
CA ALA A 287 18.39 4.84 3.17
C ALA A 287 19.42 4.61 4.30
N ALA A 288 20.50 3.88 4.04
CA ALA A 288 21.59 3.64 4.98
C ALA A 288 22.43 4.91 5.30
N HIS A 289 22.26 6.01 4.55
CA HIS A 289 22.93 7.26 4.86
C HIS A 289 22.21 7.98 6.01
N PRO A 290 22.93 8.49 7.06
CA PRO A 290 22.28 9.08 8.23
C PRO A 290 21.30 10.22 7.95
N ALA A 291 21.53 11.01 6.88
CA ALA A 291 20.61 12.08 6.50
C ALA A 291 19.29 11.51 5.94
N ALA A 292 19.34 10.48 5.10
CA ALA A 292 18.16 9.82 4.55
C ALA A 292 17.40 9.05 5.65
N GLU A 293 18.10 8.33 6.53
CA GLU A 293 17.51 7.66 7.70
C GLU A 293 16.76 8.66 8.59
N ALA A 294 17.35 9.83 8.84
CA ALA A 294 16.72 10.87 9.66
C ALA A 294 15.43 11.42 9.02
N LEU A 295 15.40 11.62 7.70
CA LEU A 295 14.19 12.03 6.97
C LEU A 295 13.11 10.97 7.05
N ILE A 296 13.44 9.68 6.84
CA ILE A 296 12.51 8.55 6.94
C ILE A 296 11.90 8.49 8.34
N LEU A 297 12.73 8.49 9.39
CA LEU A 297 12.26 8.45 10.78
C LEU A 297 11.44 9.69 11.15
N GLY A 298 11.78 10.86 10.58
CA GLY A 298 11.04 12.11 10.74
C GLY A 298 9.61 12.00 10.17
N SER A 299 9.49 11.45 8.98
CA SER A 299 8.21 11.21 8.31
C SER A 299 7.35 10.18 9.08
N LEU A 300 7.92 9.04 9.47
CA LEU A 300 7.23 8.03 10.27
C LEU A 300 6.71 8.62 11.59
N ARG A 301 7.53 9.46 12.27
CA ARG A 301 7.11 10.15 13.50
C ARG A 301 5.91 11.04 13.25
N ARG A 302 5.94 11.83 12.19
CA ARG A 302 4.85 12.74 11.83
C ARG A 302 3.53 12.00 11.66
N TYR A 303 3.49 10.93 10.87
CA TYR A 303 2.25 10.17 10.66
C TYR A 303 1.81 9.40 11.90
N ALA A 304 2.75 8.90 12.71
CA ALA A 304 2.42 8.32 14.00
C ALA A 304 1.80 9.36 14.96
N ASP A 305 2.28 10.61 14.92
CA ASP A 305 1.74 11.72 15.72
C ASP A 305 0.34 12.15 15.18
N LEU A 306 0.04 11.92 13.88
CA LEU A 306 -1.30 12.08 13.28
C LEU A 306 -2.25 10.90 13.58
N GLY A 307 -1.80 9.89 14.33
CA GLY A 307 -2.64 8.78 14.81
C GLY A 307 -2.53 7.47 14.04
N VAL A 308 -1.67 7.37 13.03
CA VAL A 308 -1.46 6.13 12.26
C VAL A 308 -0.96 4.99 13.17
N ASP A 309 -1.52 3.78 13.01
CA ASP A 309 -1.24 2.61 13.84
C ASP A 309 -0.11 1.73 13.31
N GLY A 310 0.32 1.95 12.09
CA GLY A 310 1.41 1.18 11.48
C GLY A 310 1.70 1.59 10.05
N PHE A 311 2.72 0.95 9.48
CA PHE A 311 3.23 1.26 8.16
C PHE A 311 3.45 0.00 7.33
N ARG A 312 3.09 0.05 6.06
CA ARG A 312 3.53 -0.90 5.02
C ARG A 312 4.58 -0.23 4.17
N PHE A 313 5.73 -0.85 4.05
CA PHE A 313 6.86 -0.31 3.29
C PHE A 313 6.88 -0.91 1.89
N ASP A 314 6.70 -0.04 0.91
CA ASP A 314 6.87 -0.34 -0.51
C ASP A 314 8.32 -0.75 -0.79
N LEU A 315 8.53 -1.83 -1.56
CA LEU A 315 9.83 -2.40 -1.90
C LEU A 315 10.82 -2.38 -0.72
N GLY A 316 10.39 -2.87 0.44
CA GLY A 316 11.12 -2.72 1.71
C GLY A 316 12.54 -3.31 1.72
N THR A 317 12.86 -4.19 0.77
CA THR A 317 14.23 -4.71 0.58
C THR A 317 15.24 -3.61 0.26
N LEU A 318 14.80 -2.51 -0.38
CA LEU A 318 15.66 -1.37 -0.71
C LEU A 318 16.09 -0.59 0.53
N LEU A 319 15.25 -0.53 1.58
CA LEU A 319 15.60 0.10 2.85
C LEU A 319 16.66 -0.70 3.62
N GLY A 320 16.73 -2.01 3.37
CA GLY A 320 17.67 -2.91 4.02
C GLY A 320 19.08 -2.90 3.43
N ARG A 321 19.34 -2.14 2.37
CA ARG A 321 20.61 -2.12 1.66
C ARG A 321 21.67 -1.28 2.39
N ASP A 322 22.95 -1.57 2.13
CA ASP A 322 24.08 -0.76 2.63
C ASP A 322 24.28 0.55 1.82
N LEU A 323 25.31 1.31 2.19
CA LEU A 323 25.66 2.57 1.52
C LEU A 323 25.98 2.43 0.02
N ASP A 324 26.41 1.24 -0.41
CA ASP A 324 26.72 0.94 -1.81
C ASP A 324 25.56 0.27 -2.54
N GLY A 325 24.39 0.19 -1.88
CA GLY A 325 23.17 -0.40 -2.41
C GLY A 325 23.21 -1.92 -2.49
N GLN A 326 24.08 -2.63 -1.73
CA GLN A 326 24.13 -4.08 -1.72
C GLN A 326 23.10 -4.65 -0.75
N VAL A 327 22.49 -5.77 -1.16
CA VAL A 327 21.50 -6.50 -0.34
C VAL A 327 22.16 -7.01 0.93
N GLN A 328 21.53 -6.77 2.06
CA GLN A 328 22.01 -7.18 3.38
C GLN A 328 21.01 -8.11 4.09
N THR A 329 21.50 -8.93 5.01
CA THR A 329 20.69 -9.75 5.93
C THR A 329 20.48 -9.07 7.29
N THR A 330 21.18 -7.97 7.55
CA THR A 330 21.04 -7.10 8.72
C THR A 330 21.11 -5.65 8.25
N SER A 331 20.34 -4.73 8.85
CA SER A 331 20.28 -3.34 8.43
C SER A 331 20.04 -2.42 9.63
N ALA A 332 20.93 -1.45 9.79
CA ALA A 332 20.78 -0.43 10.84
C ALA A 332 19.51 0.41 10.67
N VAL A 333 19.11 0.69 9.44
CA VAL A 333 17.86 1.43 9.14
C VAL A 333 16.64 0.62 9.57
N ILE A 334 16.58 -0.68 9.20
CA ILE A 334 15.50 -1.57 9.60
C ILE A 334 15.45 -1.70 11.13
N ASP A 335 16.61 -1.79 11.78
CA ASP A 335 16.69 -1.83 13.25
C ASP A 335 16.20 -0.52 13.89
N ALA A 336 16.58 0.63 13.33
CA ALA A 336 16.13 1.95 13.81
C ALA A 336 14.62 2.13 13.65
N ILE A 337 14.05 1.75 12.51
CA ILE A 337 12.60 1.76 12.26
C ILE A 337 11.89 0.80 13.24
N THR A 338 12.45 -0.40 13.45
CA THR A 338 11.90 -1.38 14.38
C THR A 338 11.88 -0.85 15.82
N ALA A 339 12.98 -0.23 16.25
CA ALA A 339 13.07 0.39 17.58
C ALA A 339 12.07 1.55 17.74
N PHE A 340 11.97 2.41 16.74
CA PHE A 340 10.98 3.51 16.69
C PHE A 340 9.55 3.00 16.81
N ALA A 341 9.19 1.99 16.01
CA ALA A 341 7.86 1.41 15.99
C ALA A 341 7.52 0.69 17.31
N SER A 342 8.47 -0.07 17.85
CA SER A 342 8.30 -0.78 19.14
C SER A 342 8.06 0.18 20.30
N ALA A 343 8.76 1.33 20.32
CA ALA A 343 8.58 2.36 21.37
C ALA A 343 7.19 3.03 21.30
N ARG A 344 6.48 2.92 20.20
CA ARG A 344 5.16 3.52 19.93
C ARG A 344 4.05 2.49 19.72
N ASP A 345 4.35 1.21 19.85
CA ASP A 345 3.43 0.12 19.55
C ASP A 345 2.82 0.22 18.14
N LEU A 346 3.64 0.48 17.11
CA LEU A 346 3.25 0.56 15.72
C LEU A 346 3.45 -0.79 15.01
N ARG A 347 2.58 -1.09 14.04
CA ARG A 347 2.75 -2.24 13.16
C ARG A 347 3.73 -1.91 12.05
N LEU A 348 4.52 -2.90 11.69
CA LEU A 348 5.42 -2.84 10.53
C LEU A 348 5.10 -3.99 9.60
N ILE A 349 4.82 -3.65 8.35
CA ILE A 349 4.58 -4.59 7.25
C ILE A 349 5.52 -4.20 6.12
N THR A 350 6.00 -5.14 5.36
CA THR A 350 6.88 -4.89 4.21
C THR A 350 6.44 -5.67 2.99
N GLU A 351 6.70 -5.09 1.84
CA GLU A 351 6.84 -5.79 0.58
C GLU A 351 8.30 -6.31 0.51
N PRO A 352 8.51 -7.64 0.60
CA PRO A 352 9.86 -8.20 0.80
C PRO A 352 10.57 -8.52 -0.51
N TRP A 353 10.42 -7.68 -1.53
CA TRP A 353 11.09 -7.80 -2.83
C TRP A 353 11.37 -6.43 -3.46
N ASP A 354 12.18 -6.46 -4.50
CA ASP A 354 12.44 -5.41 -5.48
C ASP A 354 12.83 -6.07 -6.82
N LEU A 355 13.26 -5.30 -7.82
CA LEU A 355 13.64 -5.86 -9.12
C LEU A 355 14.88 -6.76 -9.08
N ALA A 356 15.73 -6.63 -8.06
CA ALA A 356 17.00 -7.36 -7.93
C ALA A 356 16.99 -8.40 -6.80
N ALA A 357 16.06 -8.34 -5.86
CA ALA A 357 16.05 -9.21 -4.68
C ALA A 357 14.64 -9.68 -4.29
N TYR A 358 14.55 -10.92 -3.80
CA TYR A 358 13.35 -11.49 -3.19
C TYR A 358 13.70 -12.05 -1.81
N GLN A 359 13.35 -11.33 -0.74
CA GLN A 359 13.76 -11.61 0.63
C GLN A 359 12.62 -12.12 1.53
N LEU A 360 11.60 -12.76 0.96
CA LEU A 360 10.46 -13.27 1.72
C LEU A 360 10.89 -14.30 2.79
N GLY A 361 10.33 -14.17 3.98
CA GLY A 361 10.59 -15.03 5.13
C GLY A 361 11.81 -14.60 5.94
N ALA A 362 12.68 -15.52 6.26
CA ALA A 362 13.87 -15.28 7.11
C ALA A 362 14.98 -14.47 6.41
N ALA A 363 14.90 -14.29 5.09
CA ALA A 363 15.89 -13.53 4.34
C ALA A 363 15.75 -12.01 4.54
N PHE A 364 14.57 -11.52 4.89
CA PHE A 364 14.35 -10.09 5.18
C PHE A 364 14.89 -9.72 6.57
N PRO A 365 15.67 -8.63 6.69
CA PRO A 365 16.32 -8.27 7.96
C PRO A 365 15.36 -7.85 9.07
N GLY A 366 14.14 -7.42 8.76
CA GLY A 366 13.08 -7.10 9.73
C GLY A 366 12.39 -8.34 10.27
N HIS A 367 13.04 -9.04 11.22
CA HIS A 367 12.59 -10.36 11.70
C HIS A 367 11.23 -10.35 12.45
N THR A 368 10.73 -9.19 12.88
CA THR A 368 9.43 -9.05 13.56
C THR A 368 8.35 -8.45 12.66
N TRP A 369 8.71 -8.06 11.44
CA TRP A 369 7.76 -7.40 10.53
C TRP A 369 6.83 -8.41 9.87
N GLY A 370 5.58 -8.01 9.67
CA GLY A 370 4.68 -8.67 8.72
C GLY A 370 5.23 -8.53 7.30
N GLN A 371 4.99 -9.53 6.47
CA GLN A 371 5.49 -9.55 5.09
C GLN A 371 4.36 -9.92 4.13
N TRP A 372 4.18 -9.15 3.08
CA TRP A 372 3.29 -9.53 2.00
C TRP A 372 3.75 -10.86 1.40
N ASN A 373 2.88 -11.87 1.45
CA ASN A 373 3.24 -13.22 1.04
C ASN A 373 2.85 -13.49 -0.43
N GLY A 374 3.74 -13.14 -1.35
CA GLY A 374 3.55 -13.41 -2.78
C GLY A 374 3.40 -14.89 -3.11
N LYS A 375 4.01 -15.81 -2.31
CA LYS A 375 3.81 -17.25 -2.49
C LYS A 375 2.39 -17.68 -2.12
N PHE A 376 1.77 -17.05 -1.10
CA PHE A 376 0.36 -17.31 -0.80
C PHE A 376 -0.52 -16.97 -2.00
N ARG A 377 -0.34 -15.79 -2.59
CA ARG A 377 -1.08 -15.36 -3.80
C ARG A 377 -0.93 -16.39 -4.92
N ASP A 378 0.29 -16.77 -5.23
CA ASP A 378 0.58 -17.60 -6.39
C ASP A 378 0.09 -19.04 -6.20
N ASP A 379 0.32 -19.63 -5.01
CA ASP A 379 -0.09 -21.00 -4.69
C ASP A 379 -1.62 -21.11 -4.56
N ALA A 380 -2.27 -20.10 -3.99
CA ALA A 380 -3.73 -20.02 -3.90
C ALA A 380 -4.39 -19.96 -5.28
N ARG A 381 -3.90 -19.08 -6.16
CA ARG A 381 -4.41 -18.96 -7.54
C ARG A 381 -4.20 -20.24 -8.33
N SER A 382 -3.02 -20.86 -8.25
CA SER A 382 -2.73 -22.15 -8.89
C SER A 382 -3.64 -23.27 -8.40
N PHE A 383 -3.92 -23.34 -7.09
CA PHE A 383 -4.85 -24.33 -6.53
C PHE A 383 -6.29 -24.12 -7.01
N LEU A 384 -6.78 -22.88 -7.00
CA LEU A 384 -8.12 -22.55 -7.50
C LEU A 384 -8.30 -22.88 -8.97
N ARG A 385 -7.25 -22.83 -9.78
CA ARG A 385 -7.22 -23.30 -11.19
C ARG A 385 -7.18 -24.82 -11.32
N ALA A 386 -6.94 -25.55 -10.23
CA ALA A 386 -6.67 -26.99 -10.19
C ALA A 386 -5.40 -27.38 -10.98
N GLU A 387 -4.31 -26.65 -10.78
CA GLU A 387 -3.02 -27.04 -11.33
C GLU A 387 -2.45 -28.23 -10.58
N ASN A 388 -1.75 -29.10 -11.32
CA ASN A 388 -1.09 -30.25 -10.72
C ASN A 388 0.01 -29.80 -9.73
N GLY A 389 0.08 -30.45 -8.57
CA GLY A 389 1.03 -30.15 -7.51
C GLY A 389 0.64 -28.97 -6.60
N ALA A 390 -0.38 -28.19 -6.97
CA ALA A 390 -0.80 -27.01 -6.20
C ALA A 390 -1.39 -27.36 -4.82
N ALA A 391 -1.97 -28.55 -4.63
CA ALA A 391 -2.49 -28.98 -3.33
C ALA A 391 -1.42 -29.06 -2.25
N ALA A 392 -0.20 -29.52 -2.59
CA ALA A 392 0.92 -29.56 -1.65
C ALA A 392 1.42 -28.15 -1.29
N GLN A 393 1.45 -27.23 -2.26
CA GLN A 393 1.92 -25.86 -2.04
C GLN A 393 0.91 -25.08 -1.17
N VAL A 394 -0.38 -25.12 -1.53
CA VAL A 394 -1.41 -24.41 -0.78
C VAL A 394 -1.58 -24.93 0.66
N ALA A 395 -1.27 -26.22 0.92
CA ALA A 395 -1.24 -26.78 2.27
C ALA A 395 -0.33 -25.98 3.20
N HIS A 396 0.92 -25.70 2.77
CA HIS A 396 1.82 -24.83 3.54
C HIS A 396 1.25 -23.42 3.75
N ARG A 397 0.56 -22.87 2.73
CA ARG A 397 -0.05 -21.53 2.83
C ARG A 397 -1.18 -21.52 3.87
N ILE A 398 -2.02 -22.55 3.87
CA ILE A 398 -3.13 -22.70 4.83
C ILE A 398 -2.60 -22.79 6.27
N GLU A 399 -1.48 -23.43 6.51
CA GLU A 399 -0.82 -23.54 7.82
C GLU A 399 -0.10 -22.24 8.25
N GLY A 400 -0.14 -21.17 7.45
CA GLY A 400 0.54 -19.89 7.73
C GLY A 400 1.98 -19.84 7.25
N SER A 401 2.32 -20.63 6.23
CA SER A 401 3.63 -20.65 5.57
C SER A 401 4.78 -20.98 6.54
N PRO A 402 4.76 -22.13 7.23
CA PRO A 402 5.82 -22.49 8.18
C PRO A 402 7.19 -22.66 7.53
N ASP A 403 7.26 -22.93 6.22
CA ASP A 403 8.46 -22.92 5.40
C ASP A 403 9.14 -21.54 5.30
N LEU A 404 8.40 -20.47 5.56
CA LEU A 404 8.87 -19.08 5.50
C LEU A 404 8.98 -18.43 6.88
N PHE A 405 8.01 -18.65 7.75
CA PHE A 405 7.83 -17.93 9.01
C PHE A 405 7.92 -18.83 10.25
N GLY A 406 8.18 -20.14 10.07
CA GLY A 406 8.28 -21.08 11.20
C GLY A 406 7.00 -21.11 12.03
N ALA A 407 7.11 -20.83 13.32
CA ALA A 407 5.97 -20.83 14.26
C ALA A 407 5.24 -19.47 14.37
N GLU A 408 5.53 -18.51 13.47
CA GLU A 408 4.99 -17.15 13.51
C GLU A 408 4.05 -16.86 12.32
N PRO A 409 2.90 -17.55 12.18
CA PRO A 409 2.00 -17.40 11.04
C PRO A 409 1.46 -15.96 10.88
N ALA A 410 1.37 -15.20 11.95
CA ALA A 410 0.90 -13.81 11.92
C ALA A 410 1.86 -12.84 11.18
N ARG A 411 3.08 -13.26 10.86
CA ARG A 411 3.98 -12.52 9.99
C ARG A 411 3.63 -12.67 8.50
N SER A 412 2.86 -13.69 8.14
CA SER A 412 2.37 -13.88 6.78
C SER A 412 1.17 -12.98 6.53
N ILE A 413 1.36 -11.90 5.77
CA ILE A 413 0.24 -11.11 5.24
C ILE A 413 -0.23 -11.81 3.97
N ASN A 414 -1.32 -12.55 4.10
CA ASN A 414 -1.88 -13.36 3.02
C ASN A 414 -2.76 -12.51 2.12
N PHE A 415 -2.57 -12.59 0.82
CA PHE A 415 -3.44 -11.93 -0.14
C PHE A 415 -3.61 -12.80 -1.39
N ILE A 416 -4.71 -12.61 -2.10
CA ILE A 416 -4.95 -13.16 -3.44
C ILE A 416 -4.83 -12.04 -4.47
N THR A 417 -5.21 -10.84 -4.06
CA THR A 417 -5.19 -9.59 -4.84
C THR A 417 -4.58 -8.48 -4.02
N ALA A 418 -3.95 -7.51 -4.69
CA ALA A 418 -3.45 -6.26 -4.15
C ALA A 418 -3.77 -5.15 -5.17
N HIS A 419 -3.46 -3.89 -4.85
CA HIS A 419 -3.57 -2.79 -5.81
C HIS A 419 -2.83 -3.09 -7.12
N ASP A 420 -1.69 -3.77 -7.00
CA ASP A 420 -0.85 -4.24 -8.11
C ASP A 420 -1.33 -5.62 -8.59
N GLY A 421 -1.92 -5.65 -9.76
CA GLY A 421 -2.49 -6.84 -10.35
C GLY A 421 -3.99 -6.74 -10.66
N PHE A 422 -4.60 -7.88 -10.93
CA PHE A 422 -6.05 -7.98 -11.12
C PHE A 422 -6.82 -7.89 -9.81
N THR A 423 -8.02 -7.26 -9.84
CA THR A 423 -9.02 -7.41 -8.79
C THR A 423 -9.48 -8.87 -8.67
N LEU A 424 -10.11 -9.24 -7.58
CA LEU A 424 -10.58 -10.62 -7.39
C LEU A 424 -11.62 -11.05 -8.45
N TYR A 425 -12.45 -10.11 -8.91
CA TYR A 425 -13.35 -10.36 -10.03
C TYR A 425 -12.61 -10.54 -11.34
N ASP A 426 -11.55 -9.77 -11.59
CA ASP A 426 -10.76 -9.89 -12.82
C ASP A 426 -9.94 -11.19 -12.84
N VAL A 427 -9.48 -11.69 -11.69
CA VAL A 427 -8.81 -13.00 -11.55
C VAL A 427 -9.67 -14.15 -12.09
N VAL A 428 -10.99 -14.04 -11.99
CA VAL A 428 -11.94 -15.05 -12.47
C VAL A 428 -12.64 -14.66 -13.80
N SER A 429 -12.23 -13.54 -14.42
CA SER A 429 -12.89 -12.97 -15.60
C SER A 429 -11.95 -12.72 -16.79
N TYR A 430 -10.63 -12.70 -16.56
CA TYR A 430 -9.65 -12.39 -17.58
C TYR A 430 -8.49 -13.40 -17.56
N GLU A 431 -8.03 -13.82 -18.73
CA GLU A 431 -6.81 -14.64 -18.86
C GLU A 431 -5.59 -13.81 -19.20
N SER A 432 -5.80 -12.68 -19.88
CA SER A 432 -4.73 -11.78 -20.31
C SER A 432 -4.96 -10.38 -19.80
N LYS A 433 -3.86 -9.62 -19.61
CA LYS A 433 -3.93 -8.21 -19.22
C LYS A 433 -4.46 -7.33 -20.36
N HIS A 434 -5.22 -6.30 -20.01
CA HIS A 434 -5.84 -5.32 -20.91
C HIS A 434 -5.34 -3.89 -20.58
N ASN A 435 -4.04 -3.66 -20.63
CA ASN A 435 -3.36 -2.44 -20.15
C ASN A 435 -3.21 -1.34 -21.21
N ALA A 436 -3.84 -1.45 -22.39
CA ALA A 436 -3.64 -0.49 -23.47
C ALA A 436 -3.95 0.97 -23.08
N ALA A 437 -4.87 1.17 -22.13
CA ALA A 437 -5.23 2.50 -21.62
C ALA A 437 -4.10 3.20 -20.85
N ASN A 438 -3.10 2.47 -20.36
CA ASN A 438 -1.97 3.02 -19.60
C ASN A 438 -0.95 3.75 -20.47
N GLY A 439 -1.05 3.66 -21.81
CA GLY A 439 -0.18 4.39 -22.75
C GLY A 439 1.13 3.68 -23.12
N HIS A 440 1.38 2.47 -22.57
CA HIS A 440 2.61 1.69 -22.82
C HIS A 440 2.42 0.58 -23.87
N GLY A 441 1.37 0.67 -24.71
CA GLY A 441 1.07 -0.33 -25.72
C GLY A 441 0.71 -1.72 -25.15
N GLY A 442 0.33 -1.79 -23.86
CA GLY A 442 -0.03 -3.03 -23.16
C GLY A 442 1.18 -3.88 -22.73
N THR A 443 2.39 -3.33 -22.73
CA THR A 443 3.61 -4.06 -22.32
C THR A 443 3.86 -4.02 -20.81
N ASP A 444 3.28 -3.07 -20.11
CA ASP A 444 3.36 -2.88 -18.65
C ASP A 444 2.55 -3.93 -17.87
N GLY A 445 2.85 -4.09 -16.59
CA GLY A 445 2.26 -5.11 -15.74
C GLY A 445 2.73 -6.54 -16.06
N THR A 446 2.45 -7.48 -15.16
CA THR A 446 2.87 -8.87 -15.32
C THR A 446 2.03 -9.65 -16.33
N ASP A 447 2.65 -10.62 -17.01
CA ASP A 447 1.96 -11.62 -17.83
C ASP A 447 1.62 -12.90 -17.05
N ASP A 448 2.32 -13.17 -15.92
CA ASP A 448 2.03 -14.33 -15.04
C ASP A 448 0.97 -13.97 -14.01
N ASN A 449 -0.28 -13.91 -14.43
CA ASN A 449 -1.40 -13.54 -13.55
C ASN A 449 -2.04 -14.75 -12.85
N ARG A 450 -1.81 -15.97 -13.31
CA ARG A 450 -2.43 -17.21 -12.82
C ARG A 450 -3.94 -17.09 -12.66
N THR A 451 -4.58 -16.58 -13.69
CA THR A 451 -6.01 -16.29 -13.74
C THR A 451 -6.77 -17.32 -14.56
N TRP A 452 -8.09 -17.29 -14.44
CA TRP A 452 -8.98 -18.12 -15.25
C TRP A 452 -10.30 -17.39 -15.51
N ASN A 453 -10.64 -17.13 -16.79
CA ASN A 453 -11.82 -16.36 -17.20
C ASN A 453 -13.16 -17.08 -16.97
N CYS A 454 -13.15 -18.30 -16.40
CA CYS A 454 -14.34 -19.13 -16.18
C CYS A 454 -15.16 -19.42 -17.43
N GLY A 455 -14.50 -19.44 -18.60
CA GLY A 455 -15.09 -19.79 -19.89
C GLY A 455 -15.51 -18.61 -20.77
N TRP A 456 -15.30 -17.37 -20.33
CA TRP A 456 -15.52 -16.16 -21.12
C TRP A 456 -14.67 -14.99 -20.64
N GLU A 457 -14.07 -14.27 -21.58
CA GLU A 457 -13.24 -13.09 -21.28
C GLU A 457 -14.11 -11.84 -21.06
N GLY A 458 -13.96 -11.17 -19.91
CA GLY A 458 -14.69 -9.93 -19.59
C GLY A 458 -16.19 -10.10 -19.34
N ASP A 459 -16.92 -8.98 -19.34
CA ASP A 459 -18.35 -8.91 -18.95
C ASP A 459 -19.33 -8.96 -20.13
N ASP A 460 -18.85 -8.89 -21.38
CA ASP A 460 -19.70 -8.98 -22.59
C ASP A 460 -20.02 -10.45 -22.94
N ILE A 461 -20.69 -11.13 -22.01
CA ILE A 461 -20.99 -12.56 -22.08
C ILE A 461 -22.25 -12.78 -22.91
N PRO A 462 -22.24 -13.72 -23.91
CA PRO A 462 -23.44 -14.08 -24.67
C PRO A 462 -24.59 -14.54 -23.78
N ALA A 463 -25.82 -14.18 -24.16
CA ALA A 463 -27.02 -14.42 -23.35
C ALA A 463 -27.27 -15.91 -23.05
N ASP A 464 -26.82 -16.81 -23.89
CA ASP A 464 -26.93 -18.28 -23.71
C ASP A 464 -25.89 -18.83 -22.73
N ARG A 465 -24.84 -18.07 -22.37
CA ARG A 465 -23.75 -18.49 -21.48
C ARG A 465 -23.69 -17.70 -20.17
N VAL A 466 -24.31 -16.51 -20.12
CA VAL A 466 -24.15 -15.57 -19.00
C VAL A 466 -24.45 -16.21 -17.65
N GLY A 467 -25.51 -17.01 -17.52
CA GLY A 467 -25.87 -17.69 -16.27
C GLY A 467 -24.73 -18.61 -15.79
N ALA A 468 -24.31 -19.55 -16.61
CA ALA A 468 -23.30 -20.53 -16.24
C ALA A 468 -21.92 -19.89 -15.93
N VAL A 469 -21.51 -18.87 -16.71
CA VAL A 469 -20.24 -18.16 -16.50
C VAL A 469 -20.29 -17.36 -15.19
N MET A 470 -21.37 -16.61 -14.95
CA MET A 470 -21.51 -15.79 -13.75
C MET A 470 -21.64 -16.63 -12.47
N ASP A 471 -22.36 -17.77 -12.52
CA ASP A 471 -22.46 -18.70 -11.40
C ASP A 471 -21.06 -19.26 -11.04
N LEU A 472 -20.28 -19.65 -12.06
CA LEU A 472 -18.93 -20.17 -11.85
C LEU A 472 -17.97 -19.09 -11.32
N ARG A 473 -18.03 -17.86 -11.84
CA ARG A 473 -17.26 -16.72 -11.32
C ARG A 473 -17.59 -16.44 -9.85
N ALA A 474 -18.88 -16.35 -9.52
CA ALA A 474 -19.32 -16.14 -8.14
C ALA A 474 -18.84 -17.27 -7.21
N GLN A 475 -18.88 -18.52 -7.67
CA GLN A 475 -18.38 -19.65 -6.91
C GLN A 475 -16.86 -19.59 -6.69
N GLN A 476 -16.09 -19.28 -7.74
CA GLN A 476 -14.62 -19.17 -7.63
C GLN A 476 -14.20 -17.97 -6.77
N THR A 477 -14.86 -16.83 -6.87
CA THR A 477 -14.63 -15.67 -5.98
C THR A 477 -14.89 -16.05 -4.51
N LYS A 478 -16.00 -16.76 -4.22
CA LYS A 478 -16.28 -17.27 -2.87
C LYS A 478 -15.24 -18.28 -2.40
N ASN A 479 -14.76 -19.19 -3.28
CA ASN A 479 -13.68 -20.14 -2.96
C ASN A 479 -12.39 -19.40 -2.57
N ALA A 480 -12.01 -18.38 -3.32
CA ALA A 480 -10.85 -17.56 -3.04
C ALA A 480 -10.94 -16.88 -1.67
N MET A 481 -12.12 -16.32 -1.34
CA MET A 481 -12.36 -15.70 -0.04
C MET A 481 -12.33 -16.73 1.11
N VAL A 482 -12.85 -17.95 0.93
CA VAL A 482 -12.75 -19.02 1.94
C VAL A 482 -11.29 -19.37 2.22
N LEU A 483 -10.50 -19.57 1.16
CA LEU A 483 -9.07 -19.90 1.28
C LEU A 483 -8.32 -18.77 1.99
N LEU A 484 -8.51 -17.53 1.57
CA LEU A 484 -7.84 -16.37 2.15
C LEU A 484 -8.20 -16.18 3.62
N MET A 485 -9.48 -16.13 3.94
CA MET A 485 -9.96 -15.74 5.27
C MET A 485 -9.80 -16.83 6.32
N LEU A 486 -9.83 -18.11 5.94
CA LEU A 486 -9.76 -19.21 6.91
C LEU A 486 -8.40 -19.90 7.01
N SER A 487 -7.41 -19.47 6.24
CA SER A 487 -6.00 -19.85 6.42
C SER A 487 -5.38 -19.17 7.65
N ALA A 488 -4.34 -19.75 8.23
CA ALA A 488 -3.51 -19.09 9.23
C ALA A 488 -2.74 -17.91 8.60
N GLY A 489 -2.39 -16.92 9.40
CA GLY A 489 -1.81 -15.66 8.94
C GLY A 489 -2.81 -14.51 8.98
N VAL A 490 -2.39 -13.34 8.51
CA VAL A 490 -3.18 -12.11 8.44
C VAL A 490 -3.73 -11.94 7.03
N PRO A 491 -5.04 -12.04 6.80
CA PRO A 491 -5.59 -11.84 5.47
C PRO A 491 -5.66 -10.36 5.11
N MET A 492 -5.36 -10.05 3.86
CA MET A 492 -5.56 -8.76 3.23
C MET A 492 -6.43 -8.93 1.98
N MET A 493 -7.41 -8.05 1.80
CA MET A 493 -8.25 -7.95 0.61
C MET A 493 -8.26 -6.52 0.08
N VAL A 494 -8.49 -6.36 -1.20
CA VAL A 494 -8.59 -5.05 -1.85
C VAL A 494 -10.02 -4.52 -1.76
N ALA A 495 -10.16 -3.22 -1.61
CA ALA A 495 -11.44 -2.53 -1.62
C ALA A 495 -12.24 -2.85 -2.89
N GLY A 496 -13.46 -3.33 -2.71
CA GLY A 496 -14.34 -3.73 -3.80
C GLY A 496 -14.32 -5.23 -4.13
N ASP A 497 -13.37 -6.01 -3.64
CA ASP A 497 -13.38 -7.47 -3.83
C ASP A 497 -14.65 -8.12 -3.28
N GLU A 498 -15.23 -7.54 -2.21
CA GLU A 498 -16.46 -8.00 -1.58
C GLU A 498 -17.73 -7.75 -2.40
N PHE A 499 -17.65 -6.90 -3.43
CA PHE A 499 -18.77 -6.66 -4.35
C PHE A 499 -18.38 -6.75 -5.83
N GLY A 500 -17.28 -7.45 -6.13
CA GLY A 500 -16.90 -7.81 -7.49
C GLY A 500 -16.43 -6.62 -8.32
N GLN A 501 -15.68 -5.68 -7.75
CA GLN A 501 -15.02 -4.58 -8.48
C GLN A 501 -14.16 -5.14 -9.61
N THR A 502 -14.18 -4.45 -10.75
CA THR A 502 -13.37 -4.79 -11.94
C THR A 502 -12.59 -3.57 -12.41
N GLN A 503 -11.41 -3.83 -12.93
CA GLN A 503 -10.58 -2.85 -13.65
C GLN A 503 -10.60 -3.13 -15.17
N GLY A 504 -11.56 -3.97 -15.64
CA GLY A 504 -11.70 -4.33 -17.04
C GLY A 504 -10.51 -5.14 -17.58
N GLY A 505 -9.85 -5.90 -16.70
CA GLY A 505 -8.65 -6.66 -17.05
C GLY A 505 -7.36 -5.82 -17.13
N ASN A 506 -7.38 -4.56 -16.69
CA ASN A 506 -6.15 -3.79 -16.49
C ASN A 506 -5.50 -4.22 -15.17
N ASN A 507 -4.32 -4.83 -15.22
CA ASN A 507 -3.60 -5.31 -14.04
C ASN A 507 -2.49 -4.37 -13.55
N ASN A 508 -2.41 -3.14 -14.12
CA ASN A 508 -1.42 -2.13 -13.72
C ASN A 508 -1.97 -0.70 -13.89
N PRO A 509 -3.16 -0.35 -13.37
CA PRO A 509 -3.80 0.93 -13.66
C PRO A 509 -3.24 2.10 -12.81
N TYR A 510 -1.93 2.15 -12.61
CA TYR A 510 -1.25 3.11 -11.73
C TYR A 510 -1.47 4.58 -12.11
N ASN A 511 -1.79 4.84 -13.38
CA ASN A 511 -2.01 6.18 -13.94
C ASN A 511 -3.48 6.46 -14.32
N GLN A 512 -4.44 5.64 -13.85
CA GLN A 512 -5.84 5.73 -14.24
C GLN A 512 -6.70 6.40 -13.15
N ASP A 513 -6.68 7.75 -13.07
CA ASP A 513 -7.60 8.51 -12.18
C ASP A 513 -8.99 8.64 -12.84
N ASN A 514 -9.68 7.52 -13.02
CA ASN A 514 -10.97 7.44 -13.72
C ASN A 514 -11.76 6.19 -13.30
N THR A 515 -12.85 5.91 -13.99
CA THR A 515 -13.76 4.79 -13.70
C THR A 515 -13.12 3.40 -13.81
N THR A 516 -11.90 3.26 -14.31
CA THR A 516 -11.16 2.00 -14.30
C THR A 516 -10.80 1.59 -12.88
N THR A 517 -10.40 2.57 -12.05
CA THR A 517 -9.90 2.34 -10.68
C THR A 517 -10.87 2.77 -9.59
N TRP A 518 -11.78 3.72 -9.90
CA TRP A 518 -12.76 4.17 -8.92
C TRP A 518 -13.77 3.06 -8.63
N LEU A 519 -14.07 2.83 -7.36
CA LEU A 519 -15.01 1.79 -6.94
C LEU A 519 -16.40 2.02 -7.54
N ASP A 520 -16.89 1.07 -8.31
CA ASP A 520 -18.22 1.10 -8.91
C ASP A 520 -19.28 0.59 -7.92
N TRP A 521 -19.87 1.50 -7.19
CA TRP A 521 -20.89 1.20 -6.17
C TRP A 521 -22.19 0.62 -6.73
N THR A 522 -22.42 0.68 -8.05
CA THR A 522 -23.58 0.01 -8.67
C THR A 522 -23.43 -1.51 -8.62
N ARG A 523 -22.21 -2.02 -8.54
CA ARG A 523 -21.92 -3.44 -8.39
C ARG A 523 -22.27 -3.97 -7.00
N ALA A 524 -22.29 -3.12 -5.98
CA ALA A 524 -22.63 -3.53 -4.62
C ALA A 524 -24.07 -4.08 -4.51
N GLU A 525 -25.02 -3.55 -5.28
CA GLU A 525 -26.38 -4.11 -5.37
C GLU A 525 -26.39 -5.42 -6.15
N ARG A 526 -25.67 -5.47 -7.28
CA ARG A 526 -25.60 -6.66 -8.15
C ARG A 526 -24.96 -7.85 -7.45
N PHE A 527 -23.95 -7.62 -6.62
CA PHE A 527 -23.17 -8.64 -5.91
C PHE A 527 -23.44 -8.65 -4.39
N ALA A 528 -24.64 -8.23 -3.95
CA ALA A 528 -25.00 -8.16 -2.53
C ALA A 528 -24.85 -9.52 -1.80
N GLU A 529 -25.08 -10.63 -2.49
CA GLU A 529 -24.87 -11.98 -1.94
C GLU A 529 -23.40 -12.27 -1.63
N LEU A 530 -22.46 -11.74 -2.45
CA LEU A 530 -21.03 -11.88 -2.20
C LEU A 530 -20.62 -11.08 -0.98
N THR A 531 -21.11 -9.84 -0.84
CA THR A 531 -20.89 -9.01 0.35
C THR A 531 -21.38 -9.72 1.62
N ALA A 532 -22.62 -10.27 1.61
CA ALA A 532 -23.17 -11.01 2.74
C ALA A 532 -22.36 -12.29 3.06
N PHE A 533 -21.85 -12.97 2.04
CA PHE A 533 -20.97 -14.12 2.19
C PHE A 533 -19.66 -13.74 2.88
N VAL A 534 -19.00 -12.66 2.44
CA VAL A 534 -17.75 -12.14 3.02
C VAL A 534 -17.97 -11.72 4.48
N GLN A 535 -19.04 -10.99 4.78
CA GLN A 535 -19.40 -10.61 6.16
C GLN A 535 -19.57 -11.84 7.07
N THR A 536 -20.22 -12.88 6.57
CA THR A 536 -20.41 -14.12 7.34
C THR A 536 -19.07 -14.83 7.57
N LEU A 537 -18.24 -14.88 6.54
CA LEU A 537 -16.91 -15.49 6.59
C LEU A 537 -15.98 -14.77 7.59
N LEU A 538 -15.97 -13.44 7.59
CA LEU A 538 -15.18 -12.63 8.54
C LEU A 538 -15.67 -12.81 9.98
N ARG A 539 -16.98 -12.92 10.19
CA ARG A 539 -17.56 -13.23 11.52
C ARG A 539 -17.12 -14.60 12.03
N LEU A 540 -17.13 -15.63 11.17
CA LEU A 540 -16.64 -16.96 11.50
C LEU A 540 -15.13 -16.93 11.83
N ARG A 541 -14.33 -16.22 11.01
CA ARG A 541 -12.89 -16.03 11.28
C ARG A 541 -12.66 -15.40 12.66
N ALA A 542 -13.36 -14.32 12.98
CA ALA A 542 -13.18 -13.58 14.24
C ALA A 542 -13.38 -14.46 15.48
N GLN A 543 -14.31 -15.43 15.43
CA GLN A 543 -14.56 -16.38 16.50
C GLN A 543 -13.43 -17.39 16.71
N HIS A 544 -12.54 -17.56 15.71
CA HIS A 544 -11.49 -18.58 15.69
C HIS A 544 -10.12 -18.00 15.28
N ALA A 545 -9.91 -16.70 15.45
CA ALA A 545 -8.71 -16.00 14.95
C ALA A 545 -7.39 -16.59 15.49
N ALA A 546 -7.32 -16.86 16.80
CA ALA A 546 -6.14 -17.42 17.45
C ALA A 546 -6.02 -18.97 17.35
N ALA A 547 -6.98 -19.65 16.69
CA ALA A 547 -6.96 -21.10 16.61
C ALA A 547 -5.89 -21.59 15.62
N THR A 548 -5.19 -22.65 16.00
CA THR A 548 -4.27 -23.35 15.12
C THR A 548 -5.01 -24.05 13.97
N VAL A 549 -4.31 -24.20 12.86
CA VAL A 549 -4.80 -24.95 11.70
C VAL A 549 -4.27 -26.37 11.75
N LEU A 550 -5.15 -27.34 11.45
CA LEU A 550 -4.81 -28.75 11.30
C LEU A 550 -5.27 -29.23 9.93
N LEU A 551 -4.35 -29.71 9.11
CA LEU A 551 -4.67 -30.21 7.78
C LEU A 551 -5.38 -31.57 7.82
N HIS A 552 -6.30 -31.73 6.90
CA HIS A 552 -7.09 -32.94 6.64
C HIS A 552 -7.19 -33.18 5.12
N GLY A 553 -7.78 -34.29 4.76
CA GLY A 553 -8.04 -34.64 3.36
C GLY A 553 -9.47 -35.07 3.09
N VAL A 554 -9.69 -35.65 1.95
CA VAL A 554 -10.96 -36.27 1.55
C VAL A 554 -11.27 -37.51 2.41
N GLY A 555 -10.24 -38.30 2.72
CA GLY A 555 -10.27 -39.49 3.56
C GLY A 555 -9.51 -39.31 4.87
N ASP A 556 -8.67 -40.27 5.25
CA ASP A 556 -8.02 -40.31 6.57
C ASP A 556 -6.83 -39.34 6.74
N ALA A 557 -6.24 -38.86 5.65
CA ALA A 557 -5.10 -37.94 5.66
C ALA A 557 -5.16 -36.99 4.46
N PRO A 558 -4.42 -35.86 4.50
CA PRO A 558 -4.27 -34.99 3.34
C PRO A 558 -3.63 -35.74 2.18
N ASP A 559 -4.23 -35.64 1.00
CA ASP A 559 -3.60 -36.09 -0.26
C ASP A 559 -2.84 -34.92 -0.89
N LEU A 560 -1.52 -34.94 -0.74
CA LEU A 560 -0.63 -33.93 -1.28
C LEU A 560 0.12 -34.43 -2.54
N SER A 561 -0.39 -35.49 -3.18
CA SER A 561 0.16 -36.00 -4.43
C SER A 561 0.05 -34.98 -5.57
N TRP A 562 0.86 -35.18 -6.60
CA TRP A 562 0.92 -34.31 -7.78
C TRP A 562 -0.45 -34.11 -8.47
N THR A 563 -1.31 -35.12 -8.42
CA THR A 563 -2.63 -35.13 -9.06
C THR A 563 -3.77 -34.78 -8.10
N SER A 564 -3.47 -34.40 -6.86
CA SER A 564 -4.49 -33.97 -5.91
C SER A 564 -4.95 -32.53 -6.20
N HIS A 565 -6.28 -32.34 -6.17
CA HIS A 565 -6.94 -31.03 -6.37
C HIS A 565 -7.95 -30.75 -5.26
N SER A 566 -7.74 -31.32 -4.08
CA SER A 566 -8.63 -31.18 -2.94
C SER A 566 -7.85 -31.09 -1.65
N ILE A 567 -8.40 -30.36 -0.69
CA ILE A 567 -7.82 -30.19 0.64
C ILE A 567 -8.93 -29.96 1.66
N ALA A 568 -8.69 -30.35 2.90
CA ALA A 568 -9.51 -29.95 4.03
C ALA A 568 -8.63 -29.54 5.20
N TRP A 569 -9.16 -28.70 6.08
CA TRP A 569 -8.50 -28.30 7.32
C TRP A 569 -9.51 -27.93 8.40
N GLN A 570 -9.05 -28.04 9.63
CA GLN A 570 -9.77 -27.55 10.80
C GLN A 570 -9.08 -26.31 11.36
N ARG A 571 -9.87 -25.30 11.73
CA ARG A 571 -9.43 -24.13 12.48
C ARG A 571 -10.37 -23.90 13.66
N GLY A 572 -9.97 -24.33 14.85
CA GLY A 572 -10.84 -24.28 16.02
C GLY A 572 -12.15 -25.05 15.82
N GLY A 573 -13.27 -24.35 15.95
CA GLY A 573 -14.62 -24.89 15.70
C GLY A 573 -15.07 -24.87 14.25
N LEU A 574 -14.20 -24.60 13.28
CA LEU A 574 -14.50 -24.63 11.84
C LEU A 574 -13.81 -25.82 11.19
N TYR A 575 -14.50 -26.47 10.25
CA TYR A 575 -13.97 -27.50 9.38
C TYR A 575 -14.22 -27.12 7.92
N VAL A 576 -13.16 -26.90 7.17
CA VAL A 576 -13.21 -26.39 5.79
C VAL A 576 -12.83 -27.51 4.82
N MET A 577 -13.59 -27.66 3.76
CA MET A 577 -13.31 -28.60 2.68
C MET A 577 -13.36 -27.86 1.36
N MET A 578 -12.36 -28.10 0.51
CA MET A 578 -12.28 -27.51 -0.83
C MET A 578 -12.05 -28.59 -1.88
N ASN A 579 -12.89 -28.58 -2.88
CA ASN A 579 -12.79 -29.38 -4.08
C ASN A 579 -12.52 -28.47 -5.28
N ALA A 580 -11.27 -28.36 -5.73
CA ALA A 580 -10.91 -27.59 -6.91
C ALA A 580 -11.05 -28.39 -8.21
N TRP A 581 -11.55 -29.65 -8.16
CA TRP A 581 -11.71 -30.53 -9.34
C TRP A 581 -13.06 -30.36 -10.02
N TRP A 582 -13.15 -30.87 -11.24
CA TRP A 582 -14.32 -30.79 -12.12
C TRP A 582 -15.46 -31.74 -11.75
N GLU A 583 -15.18 -32.75 -10.93
CA GLU A 583 -16.16 -33.76 -10.54
C GLU A 583 -16.53 -33.61 -9.06
N PRO A 584 -17.73 -34.03 -8.66
CA PRO A 584 -18.11 -34.01 -7.25
C PRO A 584 -17.25 -34.98 -6.46
N LEU A 585 -16.93 -34.61 -5.20
CA LEU A 585 -16.06 -35.38 -4.31
C LEU A 585 -16.72 -35.62 -2.95
N GLN A 586 -16.65 -36.88 -2.46
CA GLN A 586 -17.20 -37.25 -1.15
C GLN A 586 -16.14 -37.07 -0.09
N PHE A 587 -16.32 -36.08 0.80
CA PHE A 587 -15.46 -35.86 1.97
C PHE A 587 -15.99 -36.58 3.19
N ARG A 588 -15.05 -37.05 4.04
CA ARG A 588 -15.32 -37.52 5.39
C ARG A 588 -14.78 -36.50 6.38
N VAL A 589 -15.61 -36.01 7.30
CA VAL A 589 -15.19 -35.16 8.40
C VAL A 589 -14.36 -36.01 9.38
N GLN A 590 -13.14 -35.60 9.64
CA GLN A 590 -12.15 -36.36 10.44
C GLN A 590 -12.06 -35.83 11.87
N ALA A 591 -12.79 -34.77 12.19
CA ALA A 591 -12.83 -34.17 13.52
C ALA A 591 -14.09 -34.57 14.27
N ASP A 592 -13.95 -34.92 15.54
CA ASP A 592 -15.07 -35.25 16.43
C ASP A 592 -15.98 -34.03 16.70
N GLY A 593 -17.25 -34.27 16.85
CA GLY A 593 -18.24 -33.24 17.24
C GLY A 593 -19.48 -33.24 16.35
N ASP A 594 -20.46 -32.45 16.77
CA ASP A 594 -21.67 -32.20 16.01
C ASP A 594 -21.40 -31.01 15.07
N TRP A 595 -21.42 -31.28 13.78
CA TRP A 595 -21.09 -30.31 12.75
C TRP A 595 -22.34 -29.91 11.94
N THR A 596 -22.46 -28.63 11.61
CA THR A 596 -23.49 -28.09 10.72
C THR A 596 -22.87 -27.30 9.60
N VAL A 597 -23.51 -27.26 8.41
CA VAL A 597 -23.05 -26.43 7.29
C VAL A 597 -23.28 -24.96 7.64
N ALA A 598 -22.21 -24.21 7.78
CA ALA A 598 -22.23 -22.76 8.02
C ALA A 598 -22.21 -21.95 6.72
N LEU A 599 -21.40 -22.38 5.75
CA LEU A 599 -21.28 -21.74 4.43
C LEU A 599 -21.05 -22.79 3.35
N SER A 600 -21.55 -22.52 2.15
CA SER A 600 -21.22 -23.22 0.92
C SER A 600 -21.00 -22.23 -0.21
N THR A 601 -20.04 -22.51 -1.10
CA THR A 601 -19.79 -21.71 -2.30
C THR A 601 -20.63 -22.18 -3.49
N ALA A 602 -21.18 -23.41 -3.44
CA ALA A 602 -22.10 -23.93 -4.43
C ALA A 602 -23.56 -23.62 -4.05
N THR A 603 -24.42 -23.49 -5.04
CA THR A 603 -25.87 -23.31 -4.89
C THR A 603 -26.54 -24.52 -4.23
N GLU A 604 -26.06 -25.71 -4.56
CA GLU A 604 -26.55 -26.96 -3.97
C GLU A 604 -25.42 -27.66 -3.22
N THR A 605 -25.66 -27.97 -1.97
CA THR A 605 -24.75 -28.72 -1.10
C THR A 605 -25.44 -29.99 -0.62
N GLY A 606 -24.77 -31.11 -0.76
CA GLY A 606 -25.28 -32.37 -0.23
C GLY A 606 -25.49 -32.31 1.30
N PRO A 607 -26.37 -33.12 1.88
CA PRO A 607 -26.55 -33.17 3.33
C PRO A 607 -25.28 -33.75 3.99
N LEU A 608 -24.96 -33.23 5.18
CA LEU A 608 -23.99 -33.87 6.06
C LEU A 608 -24.68 -35.05 6.75
N ALA A 609 -24.30 -36.27 6.37
CA ALA A 609 -24.90 -37.49 6.90
C ALA A 609 -23.81 -38.51 7.26
N GLY A 610 -23.86 -39.04 8.50
CA GLY A 610 -22.89 -40.05 8.96
C GLY A 610 -21.44 -39.55 8.91
N GLY A 611 -21.21 -38.25 9.13
CA GLY A 611 -19.87 -37.64 9.06
C GLY A 611 -19.34 -37.48 7.62
N GLN A 612 -20.19 -37.63 6.62
CA GLN A 612 -19.80 -37.48 5.22
C GLN A 612 -20.64 -36.40 4.50
N ILE A 613 -20.01 -35.70 3.58
CA ILE A 613 -20.65 -34.68 2.75
C ILE A 613 -20.09 -34.74 1.32
N LYS A 614 -21.00 -34.64 0.32
CA LYS A 614 -20.61 -34.56 -1.09
C LYS A 614 -20.50 -33.12 -1.52
N LEU A 615 -19.30 -32.67 -1.87
CA LEU A 615 -19.04 -31.37 -2.46
C LEU A 615 -19.31 -31.41 -3.96
N ALA A 616 -19.92 -30.35 -4.47
CA ALA A 616 -20.06 -30.11 -5.90
C ALA A 616 -18.68 -29.87 -6.55
N PRO A 617 -18.57 -29.96 -7.88
CA PRO A 617 -17.39 -29.53 -8.60
C PRO A 617 -17.01 -28.09 -8.25
N ARG A 618 -15.70 -27.82 -8.14
CA ARG A 618 -15.17 -26.46 -7.96
C ARG A 618 -15.74 -25.71 -6.75
N SER A 619 -16.08 -26.40 -5.66
CA SER A 619 -16.75 -25.80 -4.51
C SER A 619 -16.04 -26.01 -3.19
N SER A 620 -16.40 -25.17 -2.24
CA SER A 620 -15.97 -25.25 -0.86
C SER A 620 -17.16 -25.29 0.10
N VAL A 621 -16.98 -25.98 1.22
CA VAL A 621 -17.95 -26.03 2.32
C VAL A 621 -17.23 -25.74 3.64
N VAL A 622 -17.82 -24.89 4.43
CA VAL A 622 -17.39 -24.59 5.81
C VAL A 622 -18.43 -25.16 6.76
N LEU A 623 -18.00 -26.07 7.63
CA LEU A 623 -18.81 -26.53 8.75
C LEU A 623 -18.44 -25.75 10.01
N ALA A 624 -19.41 -25.47 10.84
CA ALA A 624 -19.21 -24.96 12.18
C ALA A 624 -19.65 -26.02 13.20
N ARG A 625 -18.91 -26.10 14.31
CA ARG A 625 -19.22 -26.97 15.43
C ARG A 625 -20.36 -26.35 16.24
N SER A 626 -21.40 -27.16 16.54
CA SER A 626 -22.57 -26.75 17.35
C SER A 626 -22.19 -26.50 18.80
#